data_6eec6194fdd4e43b1fe3b1101809c996
#
_entry.id   6eec6194fdd4e43b1fe3b1101809c996
#
_cell.length_a   1.000
_cell.length_b   1.000
_cell.length_c   1.000
_cell.angle_alpha   90.00
_cell.angle_beta   90.00
_cell.angle_gamma   90.00
#
_symmetry.space_group_name_H-M   'P 1'
#
loop_
_entity.id
_entity.type
_entity.pdbx_description
1 polymer ?
#
loop_
_entity_poly.entity_id
_entity_poly.type
_entity_poly.pdbx_seq_one_letter_code
_entity_poly.pdbx_strand_id
1 'polypeptide(L)'
;EPAATATARAAAEPVDGDGLEAIATGQPVMNQAVAEDLFATVLEALLVTLAVVLAVLVAVYRRAEGYASLGVVTLTPVVLAVAWITGSMAALGVPFNVMTGLITSFTIGLGIDYSIHVSERYVSELNRGVGAETALERTIFGTGGALLGSTATTAGGVAILGLALLAPLQQFGVITALTIVYALLGSVVVLPSLLVLWTRWADADPAVSSG
;
A
#
# COMPACT_ATOMS: atom_id res chain seq x y z
N GLU A 1 -1.36 15.76 23.16
CA GLU A 1 -0.78 14.53 23.77
C GLU A 1 0.73 14.63 24.08
N PRO A 2 1.63 15.09 23.20
CA PRO A 2 3.05 15.21 23.51
C PRO A 2 3.36 16.16 24.68
N ALA A 3 2.53 17.20 24.89
CA ALA A 3 2.66 18.10 26.01
C ALA A 3 2.35 17.43 27.35
N ALA A 4 1.36 16.55 27.41
CA ALA A 4 0.99 15.82 28.62
C ALA A 4 2.06 14.81 29.06
N THR A 5 2.69 14.12 28.09
CA THR A 5 3.83 13.21 28.34
C THR A 5 5.08 13.95 28.79
N ALA A 6 5.37 15.09 28.18
CA ALA A 6 6.49 15.94 28.60
C ALA A 6 6.28 16.46 30.03
N THR A 7 5.06 16.87 30.39
CA THR A 7 4.71 17.32 31.74
C THR A 7 4.81 16.19 32.75
N ALA A 8 4.38 14.97 32.42
CA ALA A 8 4.47 13.82 33.31
C ALA A 8 5.94 13.39 33.54
N ARG A 9 6.80 13.44 32.52
CA ARG A 9 8.24 13.17 32.63
C ARG A 9 8.93 14.24 33.47
N ALA A 10 8.65 15.51 33.22
CA ALA A 10 9.22 16.64 34.01
C ALA A 10 8.78 16.61 35.48
N ALA A 11 7.59 16.09 35.78
CA ALA A 11 7.11 15.92 37.16
C ALA A 11 7.79 14.72 37.88
N ALA A 12 8.28 13.73 37.17
CA ALA A 12 9.01 12.58 37.71
C ALA A 12 10.50 12.90 37.98
N GLU A 13 11.10 13.80 37.19
CA GLU A 13 12.52 14.14 37.24
C GLU A 13 13.05 14.66 38.62
N PRO A 14 12.28 15.46 39.41
CA PRO A 14 12.74 15.90 40.74
C PRO A 14 12.76 14.78 41.80
N VAL A 15 12.12 13.66 41.57
CA VAL A 15 12.02 12.52 42.50
C VAL A 15 13.16 11.51 42.24
N ASP A 16 13.77 11.59 41.07
CA ASP A 16 14.81 10.70 40.57
C ASP A 16 16.18 11.13 41.12
N GLY A 17 16.40 11.06 42.37
CA GLY A 17 17.66 11.53 42.98
C GLY A 17 17.88 11.07 44.42
N ASP A 18 16.87 10.53 45.04
CA ASP A 18 16.88 10.22 46.49
C ASP A 18 16.83 8.68 46.75
N GLY A 19 17.37 7.89 45.82
CA GLY A 19 17.35 6.42 45.88
C GLY A 19 15.98 5.81 45.50
N LEU A 20 15.09 6.64 44.90
CA LEU A 20 13.81 6.27 44.37
C LEU A 20 13.86 6.38 42.86
N GLU A 21 13.51 5.34 42.15
CA GLU A 21 13.32 5.36 40.69
C GLU A 21 11.87 5.84 40.38
N ALA A 22 11.76 7.06 39.84
CA ALA A 22 10.47 7.62 39.47
C ALA A 22 10.14 7.28 38.03
N ILE A 23 9.16 6.42 37.81
CA ILE A 23 8.68 6.07 36.47
C ILE A 23 7.40 6.86 36.18
N ALA A 24 7.46 7.73 35.19
CA ALA A 24 6.26 8.40 34.68
C ALA A 24 5.32 7.37 34.05
N THR A 25 4.13 7.18 34.66
CA THR A 25 3.09 6.26 34.18
C THR A 25 1.81 7.01 33.90
N GLY A 26 0.99 6.44 33.03
CA GLY A 26 -0.31 6.99 32.68
C GLY A 26 -0.67 6.73 31.22
N GLN A 27 -1.94 6.86 30.90
CA GLN A 27 -2.45 6.63 29.53
C GLN A 27 -1.66 7.41 28.44
N PRO A 28 -1.29 8.69 28.62
CA PRO A 28 -0.56 9.41 27.60
C PRO A 28 0.86 8.87 27.38
N VAL A 29 1.56 8.46 28.44
CA VAL A 29 2.93 7.89 28.34
C VAL A 29 2.89 6.50 27.69
N MET A 30 1.93 5.68 28.10
CA MET A 30 1.71 4.34 27.51
C MET A 30 1.33 4.46 26.04
N ASN A 31 0.41 5.36 25.67
CA ASN A 31 0.00 5.54 24.29
C ASN A 31 1.15 6.01 23.40
N GLN A 32 2.03 6.86 23.89
CA GLN A 32 3.19 7.31 23.12
C GLN A 32 4.22 6.20 22.94
N ALA A 33 4.58 5.47 24.01
CA ALA A 33 5.51 4.35 23.92
C ALA A 33 5.00 3.25 23.00
N VAL A 34 3.72 2.90 23.13
CA VAL A 34 3.05 1.93 22.24
C VAL A 34 3.02 2.42 20.79
N ALA A 35 2.79 3.71 20.55
CA ALA A 35 2.76 4.24 19.18
C ALA A 35 4.15 4.22 18.51
N GLU A 36 5.22 4.51 19.25
CA GLU A 36 6.60 4.47 18.75
C GLU A 36 7.01 3.02 18.41
N ASP A 37 6.75 2.06 19.30
CA ASP A 37 7.04 0.64 19.10
C ASP A 37 6.19 0.03 17.96
N LEU A 38 4.92 0.42 17.86
CA LEU A 38 4.04 -0.02 16.78
C LEU A 38 4.52 0.49 15.42
N PHE A 39 4.94 1.76 15.34
CA PHE A 39 5.42 2.32 14.07
C PHE A 39 6.65 1.57 13.55
N ALA A 40 7.64 1.32 14.43
CA ALA A 40 8.82 0.57 14.06
C ALA A 40 8.48 -0.86 13.61
N THR A 41 7.63 -1.55 14.38
CA THR A 41 7.19 -2.94 14.07
C THR A 41 6.41 -3.01 12.75
N VAL A 42 5.51 -2.06 12.52
CA VAL A 42 4.73 -2.03 11.27
C VAL A 42 5.60 -1.68 10.08
N LEU A 43 6.57 -0.77 10.23
CA LEU A 43 7.52 -0.45 9.17
C LEU A 43 8.40 -1.65 8.80
N GLU A 44 8.90 -2.38 9.80
CA GLU A 44 9.66 -3.60 9.59
C GLU A 44 8.81 -4.67 8.88
N ALA A 45 7.60 -4.93 9.36
CA ALA A 45 6.67 -5.87 8.75
C ALA A 45 6.31 -5.46 7.31
N LEU A 46 6.13 -4.18 7.05
CA LEU A 46 5.89 -3.62 5.70
C LEU A 46 7.05 -3.94 4.76
N LEU A 47 8.28 -3.64 5.19
CA LEU A 47 9.47 -3.87 4.37
C LEU A 47 9.69 -5.36 4.08
N VAL A 48 9.52 -6.22 5.10
CA VAL A 48 9.61 -7.68 4.93
C VAL A 48 8.53 -8.17 3.97
N THR A 49 7.29 -7.72 4.13
CA THR A 49 6.18 -8.10 3.24
C THR A 49 6.43 -7.66 1.81
N LEU A 50 6.87 -6.42 1.58
CA LEU A 50 7.22 -5.93 0.25
C LEU A 50 8.37 -6.72 -0.38
N ALA A 51 9.39 -7.07 0.41
CA ALA A 51 10.52 -7.88 -0.06
C ALA A 51 10.06 -9.31 -0.45
N VAL A 52 9.23 -9.95 0.36
CA VAL A 52 8.67 -11.27 0.05
C VAL A 52 7.79 -11.23 -1.20
N VAL A 53 6.88 -10.25 -1.29
CA VAL A 53 6.01 -10.07 -2.47
C VAL A 53 6.85 -9.81 -3.71
N LEU A 54 7.88 -8.95 -3.63
CA LEU A 54 8.79 -8.71 -4.75
C LEU A 54 9.50 -10.00 -5.18
N ALA A 55 10.03 -10.77 -4.23
CA ALA A 55 10.70 -12.03 -4.53
C ALA A 55 9.77 -13.04 -5.23
N VAL A 56 8.52 -13.14 -4.78
CA VAL A 56 7.50 -13.99 -5.40
C VAL A 56 7.18 -13.51 -6.82
N LEU A 57 6.92 -12.21 -7.01
CA LEU A 57 6.61 -11.65 -8.34
C LEU A 57 7.78 -11.84 -9.32
N VAL A 58 8.99 -11.54 -8.89
CA VAL A 58 10.21 -11.74 -9.70
C VAL A 58 10.38 -13.21 -10.09
N ALA A 59 10.16 -14.14 -9.13
CA ALA A 59 10.25 -15.57 -9.40
C ALA A 59 9.17 -16.05 -10.38
N VAL A 60 7.93 -15.60 -10.22
CA VAL A 60 6.79 -15.95 -11.07
C VAL A 60 7.00 -15.41 -12.48
N TYR A 61 7.22 -14.11 -12.63
CA TYR A 61 7.36 -13.49 -13.96
C TYR A 61 8.64 -13.95 -14.68
N ARG A 62 9.73 -14.23 -13.96
CA ARG A 62 10.92 -14.82 -14.57
C ARG A 62 10.65 -16.21 -15.12
N ARG A 63 9.80 -17.01 -14.45
CA ARG A 63 9.47 -18.37 -14.93
C ARG A 63 8.41 -18.38 -16.02
N ALA A 64 7.39 -17.54 -15.88
CA ALA A 64 6.24 -17.51 -16.81
C ALA A 64 6.56 -16.74 -18.09
N GLU A 65 7.18 -15.57 -17.97
CA GLU A 65 7.35 -14.60 -19.06
C GLU A 65 8.83 -14.37 -19.44
N GLY A 66 9.77 -14.86 -18.64
CA GLY A 66 11.21 -14.64 -18.86
C GLY A 66 11.75 -13.31 -18.33
N TYR A 67 10.89 -12.39 -17.86
CA TYR A 67 11.24 -11.02 -17.47
C TYR A 67 11.14 -10.80 -15.96
N ALA A 68 12.26 -10.88 -15.25
CA ALA A 68 12.30 -10.58 -13.80
C ALA A 68 11.94 -9.12 -13.47
N SER A 69 12.26 -8.18 -14.35
CA SER A 69 11.98 -6.74 -14.20
C SER A 69 10.50 -6.41 -14.15
N LEU A 70 9.63 -7.23 -14.76
CA LEU A 70 8.19 -7.05 -14.73
C LEU A 70 7.65 -7.13 -13.30
N GLY A 71 8.25 -7.97 -12.43
CA GLY A 71 7.87 -8.04 -11.01
C GLY A 71 8.08 -6.73 -10.26
N VAL A 72 9.18 -6.02 -10.56
CA VAL A 72 9.45 -4.69 -9.97
C VAL A 72 8.41 -3.68 -10.45
N VAL A 73 8.14 -3.66 -11.76
CA VAL A 73 7.15 -2.75 -12.36
C VAL A 73 5.76 -2.98 -11.76
N THR A 74 5.35 -4.24 -11.62
CA THR A 74 4.05 -4.63 -11.04
C THR A 74 3.92 -4.24 -9.56
N LEU A 75 5.02 -4.22 -8.78
CA LEU A 75 5.00 -3.81 -7.38
C LEU A 75 4.95 -2.29 -7.19
N THR A 76 5.43 -1.51 -8.16
CA THR A 76 5.54 -0.03 -8.02
C THR A 76 4.25 0.66 -7.61
N PRO A 77 3.06 0.36 -8.19
CA PRO A 77 1.80 0.96 -7.76
C PRO A 77 1.44 0.69 -6.31
N VAL A 78 1.82 -0.47 -5.78
CA VAL A 78 1.55 -0.84 -4.38
C VAL A 78 2.37 0.02 -3.43
N VAL A 79 3.65 0.22 -3.73
CA VAL A 79 4.53 1.12 -2.96
C VAL A 79 3.98 2.54 -2.98
N LEU A 80 3.50 3.00 -4.14
CA LEU A 80 2.89 4.31 -4.29
C LEU A 80 1.58 4.43 -3.49
N ALA A 81 0.72 3.41 -3.51
CA ALA A 81 -0.52 3.38 -2.73
C ALA A 81 -0.24 3.44 -1.22
N VAL A 82 0.79 2.72 -0.74
CA VAL A 82 1.25 2.79 0.65
C VAL A 82 1.73 4.20 1.00
N ALA A 83 2.51 4.85 0.12
CA ALA A 83 2.96 6.22 0.33
C ALA A 83 1.79 7.21 0.36
N TRP A 84 0.82 7.07 -0.54
CA TRP A 84 -0.36 7.93 -0.60
C TRP A 84 -1.24 7.78 0.64
N ILE A 85 -1.48 6.56 1.12
CA ILE A 85 -2.32 6.36 2.31
C ILE A 85 -1.63 6.90 3.57
N THR A 86 -0.32 6.64 3.72
CA THR A 86 0.45 7.15 4.86
C THR A 86 0.49 8.69 4.84
N GLY A 87 0.70 9.30 3.67
CA GLY A 87 0.63 10.74 3.49
C GLY A 87 -0.75 11.32 3.81
N SER A 88 -1.82 10.65 3.39
CA SER A 88 -3.20 11.06 3.68
C SER A 88 -3.53 10.95 5.16
N MET A 89 -3.07 9.90 5.85
CA MET A 89 -3.23 9.76 7.30
C MET A 89 -2.55 10.91 8.05
N ALA A 90 -1.32 11.25 7.65
CA ALA A 90 -0.59 12.39 8.23
C ALA A 90 -1.32 13.72 7.99
N ALA A 91 -1.83 13.94 6.77
CA ALA A 91 -2.55 15.16 6.41
C ALA A 91 -3.90 15.30 7.14
N LEU A 92 -4.59 14.19 7.39
CA LEU A 92 -5.87 14.15 8.10
C LEU A 92 -5.72 14.09 9.63
N GLY A 93 -4.48 14.04 10.15
CA GLY A 93 -4.22 13.93 11.58
C GLY A 93 -4.69 12.59 12.19
N VAL A 94 -4.78 11.54 11.37
CA VAL A 94 -5.17 10.20 11.83
C VAL A 94 -3.97 9.55 12.51
N PRO A 95 -4.05 9.24 13.82
CA PRO A 95 -2.92 8.68 14.55
C PRO A 95 -2.61 7.25 14.08
N PHE A 96 -1.33 6.92 14.11
CA PHE A 96 -0.89 5.56 13.87
C PHE A 96 -1.24 4.70 15.09
N ASN A 97 -2.04 3.67 14.90
CA ASN A 97 -2.49 2.74 15.92
C ASN A 97 -2.62 1.32 15.35
N VAL A 98 -2.96 0.34 16.20
CA VAL A 98 -3.08 -1.07 15.78
C VAL A 98 -4.03 -1.22 14.58
N MET A 99 -5.15 -0.51 14.57
CA MET A 99 -6.13 -0.58 13.47
C MET A 99 -5.58 -0.03 12.17
N THR A 100 -4.91 1.13 12.23
CA THR A 100 -4.31 1.75 11.05
C THR A 100 -3.08 0.98 10.56
N GLY A 101 -2.34 0.32 11.46
CA GLY A 101 -1.24 -0.59 11.11
C GLY A 101 -1.72 -1.82 10.32
N LEU A 102 -2.85 -2.41 10.70
CA LEU A 102 -3.48 -3.50 9.93
C LEU A 102 -3.84 -3.07 8.50
N ILE A 103 -4.30 -1.82 8.30
CA ILE A 103 -4.66 -1.29 6.98
C ILE A 103 -3.46 -1.31 6.02
N THR A 104 -2.26 -1.05 6.52
CA THR A 104 -1.05 -1.09 5.70
C THR A 104 -0.82 -2.48 5.10
N SER A 105 -1.07 -3.54 5.87
CA SER A 105 -1.00 -4.92 5.38
C SER A 105 -2.08 -5.21 4.34
N PHE A 106 -3.30 -4.72 4.52
CA PHE A 106 -4.37 -4.81 3.52
C PHE A 106 -4.02 -4.06 2.24
N THR A 107 -3.37 -2.90 2.36
CA THR A 107 -2.94 -2.10 1.20
C THR A 107 -2.07 -2.93 0.26
N ILE A 108 -1.10 -3.67 0.80
CA ILE A 108 -0.23 -4.52 -0.01
C ILE A 108 -1.03 -5.65 -0.65
N GLY A 109 -1.84 -6.38 0.13
CA GLY A 109 -2.58 -7.54 -0.37
C GLY A 109 -3.58 -7.19 -1.48
N LEU A 110 -4.40 -6.15 -1.27
CA LEU A 110 -5.39 -5.72 -2.27
C LEU A 110 -4.73 -4.99 -3.45
N GLY A 111 -3.70 -4.18 -3.18
CA GLY A 111 -3.01 -3.41 -4.21
C GLY A 111 -2.26 -4.30 -5.20
N ILE A 112 -1.62 -5.38 -4.71
CA ILE A 112 -0.88 -6.28 -5.57
C ILE A 112 -1.80 -7.08 -6.50
N ASP A 113 -2.98 -7.46 -6.03
CA ASP A 113 -3.96 -8.20 -6.81
C ASP A 113 -4.40 -7.40 -8.06
N TYR A 114 -4.73 -6.12 -7.90
CA TYR A 114 -5.05 -5.25 -9.03
C TYR A 114 -3.88 -5.08 -10.01
N SER A 115 -2.66 -4.93 -9.47
CA SER A 115 -1.45 -4.77 -10.28
C SER A 115 -1.12 -6.03 -11.07
N ILE A 116 -1.28 -7.22 -10.48
CA ILE A 116 -1.08 -8.50 -11.16
C ILE A 116 -2.08 -8.64 -12.31
N HIS A 117 -3.37 -8.41 -12.08
CA HIS A 117 -4.39 -8.52 -13.13
C HIS A 117 -4.12 -7.60 -14.33
N VAL A 118 -3.70 -6.36 -14.07
CA VAL A 118 -3.35 -5.41 -15.14
C VAL A 118 -2.09 -5.87 -15.88
N SER A 119 -1.04 -6.28 -15.16
CA SER A 119 0.22 -6.72 -15.76
C SER A 119 0.05 -7.99 -16.59
N GLU A 120 -0.64 -9.01 -16.06
CA GLU A 120 -0.92 -10.27 -16.78
C GLU A 120 -1.74 -10.04 -18.03
N ARG A 121 -2.76 -9.19 -17.95
CA ARG A 121 -3.57 -8.86 -19.11
C ARG A 121 -2.74 -8.17 -20.19
N TYR A 122 -1.91 -7.20 -19.79
CA TYR A 122 -1.03 -6.48 -20.71
C TYR A 122 -0.05 -7.42 -21.42
N VAL A 123 0.65 -8.27 -20.68
CA VAL A 123 1.59 -9.25 -21.24
C VAL A 123 0.86 -10.26 -22.13
N SER A 124 -0.34 -10.72 -21.73
CA SER A 124 -1.15 -11.61 -22.56
C SER A 124 -1.51 -10.97 -23.91
N GLU A 125 -1.79 -9.66 -23.97
CA GLU A 125 -2.04 -8.98 -25.25
C GLU A 125 -0.76 -8.82 -26.07
N LEU A 126 0.39 -8.51 -25.43
CA LEU A 126 1.69 -8.50 -26.14
C LEU A 126 2.03 -9.85 -26.74
N ASN A 127 1.80 -10.94 -26.01
CA ASN A 127 2.05 -12.31 -26.48
C ASN A 127 1.13 -12.72 -27.65
N ARG A 128 0.06 -11.97 -27.89
CA ARG A 128 -0.79 -12.11 -29.11
C ARG A 128 -0.23 -11.38 -30.35
N GLY A 129 0.93 -10.73 -30.20
CA GLY A 129 1.60 -10.04 -31.29
C GLY A 129 1.07 -8.64 -31.59
N VAL A 130 0.34 -8.00 -30.65
CA VAL A 130 -0.08 -6.61 -30.81
C VAL A 130 0.95 -5.67 -30.20
N GLY A 131 1.12 -4.48 -30.77
CA GLY A 131 2.05 -3.48 -30.23
C GLY A 131 1.62 -2.95 -28.84
N ALA A 132 2.59 -2.39 -28.11
CA ALA A 132 2.42 -1.94 -26.72
C ALA A 132 1.22 -1.02 -26.48
N GLU A 133 0.94 -0.09 -27.41
CA GLU A 133 -0.19 0.85 -27.28
C GLU A 133 -1.54 0.13 -27.41
N THR A 134 -1.67 -0.79 -28.37
CA THR A 134 -2.89 -1.57 -28.54
C THR A 134 -3.09 -2.55 -27.37
N ALA A 135 -2.01 -3.16 -26.87
CA ALA A 135 -2.05 -4.02 -25.69
C ALA A 135 -2.54 -3.24 -24.46
N LEU A 136 -2.05 -1.99 -24.28
CA LEU A 136 -2.49 -1.10 -23.23
C LEU A 136 -3.98 -0.78 -23.33
N GLU A 137 -4.44 -0.34 -24.49
CA GLU A 137 -5.84 0.00 -24.74
C GLU A 137 -6.75 -1.18 -24.38
N ARG A 138 -6.46 -2.38 -24.89
CA ARG A 138 -7.24 -3.58 -24.60
C ARG A 138 -7.20 -3.97 -23.12
N THR A 139 -6.10 -3.73 -22.44
CA THR A 139 -5.95 -3.99 -20.99
C THR A 139 -6.84 -3.06 -20.19
N ILE A 140 -6.81 -1.76 -20.46
CA ILE A 140 -7.60 -0.77 -19.72
C ILE A 140 -9.09 -1.00 -19.95
N PHE A 141 -9.54 -1.14 -21.20
CA PHE A 141 -10.96 -1.33 -21.50
C PHE A 141 -11.47 -2.71 -21.08
N GLY A 142 -10.64 -3.74 -21.15
CA GLY A 142 -11.06 -5.10 -20.77
C GLY A 142 -11.04 -5.34 -19.25
N THR A 143 -9.95 -4.99 -18.59
CA THR A 143 -9.73 -5.29 -17.16
C THR A 143 -10.13 -4.12 -16.25
N GLY A 144 -9.90 -2.88 -16.68
CA GLY A 144 -10.14 -1.69 -15.87
C GLY A 144 -11.61 -1.55 -15.43
N GLY A 145 -12.57 -1.88 -16.31
CA GLY A 145 -14.00 -1.84 -15.97
C GLY A 145 -14.37 -2.85 -14.88
N ALA A 146 -13.84 -4.07 -14.94
CA ALA A 146 -14.06 -5.08 -13.92
C ALA A 146 -13.44 -4.69 -12.58
N LEU A 147 -12.22 -4.13 -12.60
CA LEU A 147 -11.55 -3.63 -11.41
C LEU A 147 -12.29 -2.44 -10.78
N LEU A 148 -12.83 -1.53 -11.60
CA LEU A 148 -13.67 -0.43 -11.11
C LEU A 148 -14.92 -0.95 -10.40
N GLY A 149 -15.62 -1.92 -10.98
CA GLY A 149 -16.80 -2.56 -10.37
C GLY A 149 -16.47 -3.22 -9.03
N SER A 150 -15.39 -4.02 -8.99
CA SER A 150 -14.91 -4.67 -7.77
C SER A 150 -14.51 -3.65 -6.70
N THR A 151 -13.77 -2.61 -7.09
CA THR A 151 -13.37 -1.53 -6.18
C THR A 151 -14.58 -0.79 -5.62
N ALA A 152 -15.56 -0.44 -6.45
CA ALA A 152 -16.75 0.28 -6.03
C ALA A 152 -17.55 -0.52 -4.98
N THR A 153 -17.70 -1.82 -5.19
CA THR A 153 -18.41 -2.69 -4.24
C THR A 153 -17.62 -2.89 -2.95
N THR A 154 -16.31 -3.15 -3.03
CA THR A 154 -15.47 -3.42 -1.86
C THR A 154 -15.23 -2.15 -1.05
N ALA A 155 -14.81 -1.06 -1.70
CA ALA A 155 -14.57 0.22 -1.03
C ALA A 155 -15.89 0.79 -0.47
N GLY A 156 -16.99 0.71 -1.24
CA GLY A 156 -18.32 1.14 -0.77
C GLY A 156 -18.80 0.32 0.43
N GLY A 157 -18.63 -1.01 0.40
CA GLY A 157 -18.99 -1.88 1.51
C GLY A 157 -18.20 -1.58 2.78
N VAL A 158 -16.88 -1.38 2.67
CA VAL A 158 -16.04 -1.05 3.82
C VAL A 158 -16.27 0.40 4.29
N ALA A 159 -16.56 1.33 3.39
CA ALA A 159 -16.84 2.74 3.73
C ALA A 159 -18.06 2.89 4.67
N ILE A 160 -18.99 1.94 4.66
CA ILE A 160 -20.14 1.94 5.59
C ILE A 160 -19.67 1.90 7.05
N LEU A 161 -18.52 1.28 7.34
CA LEU A 161 -17.93 1.32 8.69
C LEU A 161 -17.53 2.74 9.12
N GLY A 162 -17.38 3.67 8.18
CA GLY A 162 -17.20 5.09 8.46
C GLY A 162 -18.38 5.75 9.19
N LEU A 163 -19.56 5.10 9.20
CA LEU A 163 -20.74 5.51 9.95
C LEU A 163 -20.85 4.82 11.32
N ALA A 164 -19.87 4.01 11.71
CA ALA A 164 -19.89 3.29 12.98
C ALA A 164 -19.81 4.26 14.17
N LEU A 165 -20.42 3.88 15.29
CA LEU A 165 -20.38 4.66 16.54
C LEU A 165 -19.02 4.60 17.24
N LEU A 166 -18.23 3.56 16.97
CA LEU A 166 -16.91 3.37 17.55
C LEU A 166 -15.85 4.05 16.67
N ALA A 167 -15.14 5.02 17.20
CA ALA A 167 -14.10 5.77 16.47
C ALA A 167 -13.03 4.89 15.80
N PRO A 168 -12.53 3.78 16.40
CA PRO A 168 -11.60 2.90 15.71
C PRO A 168 -12.19 2.23 14.46
N LEU A 169 -13.45 1.81 14.50
CA LEU A 169 -14.13 1.20 13.34
C LEU A 169 -14.41 2.24 12.25
N GLN A 170 -14.76 3.46 12.64
CA GLN A 170 -14.96 4.58 11.73
C GLN A 170 -13.65 4.89 10.96
N GLN A 171 -12.54 5.03 11.70
CA GLN A 171 -11.22 5.25 11.10
C GLN A 171 -10.83 4.11 10.17
N PHE A 172 -11.00 2.86 10.63
CA PHE A 172 -10.71 1.68 9.83
C PHE A 172 -11.48 1.69 8.51
N GLY A 173 -12.79 1.95 8.55
CA GLY A 173 -13.64 1.97 7.36
C GLY A 173 -13.22 3.02 6.34
N VAL A 174 -13.02 4.26 6.79
CA VAL A 174 -12.64 5.38 5.91
C VAL A 174 -11.26 5.16 5.30
N ILE A 175 -10.26 4.83 6.13
CA ILE A 175 -8.88 4.66 5.65
C ILE A 175 -8.76 3.45 4.74
N THR A 176 -9.42 2.33 5.05
CA THR A 176 -9.41 1.15 4.19
C THR A 176 -10.09 1.42 2.85
N ALA A 177 -11.24 2.09 2.83
CA ALA A 177 -11.91 2.47 1.59
C ALA A 177 -11.02 3.36 0.71
N LEU A 178 -10.36 4.35 1.32
CA LEU A 178 -9.41 5.22 0.63
C LEU A 178 -8.22 4.45 0.07
N THR A 179 -7.70 3.50 0.83
CA THR A 179 -6.62 2.58 0.42
C THR A 179 -6.97 1.79 -0.84
N ILE A 180 -8.18 1.22 -0.89
CA ILE A 180 -8.66 0.45 -2.04
C ILE A 180 -8.76 1.35 -3.29
N VAL A 181 -9.21 2.59 -3.12
CA VAL A 181 -9.25 3.58 -4.21
C VAL A 181 -7.84 3.93 -4.69
N TYR A 182 -6.89 4.15 -3.79
CA TYR A 182 -5.49 4.43 -4.16
C TYR A 182 -4.83 3.24 -4.86
N ALA A 183 -5.09 2.02 -4.42
CA ALA A 183 -4.61 0.81 -5.09
C ALA A 183 -5.14 0.70 -6.52
N LEU A 184 -6.43 0.98 -6.74
CA LEU A 184 -7.01 1.04 -8.08
C LEU A 184 -6.35 2.12 -8.94
N LEU A 185 -6.22 3.35 -8.43
CA LEU A 185 -5.61 4.46 -9.16
C LEU A 185 -4.16 4.14 -9.55
N GLY A 186 -3.39 3.57 -8.63
CA GLY A 186 -2.04 3.11 -8.91
C GLY A 186 -2.00 2.06 -10.03
N SER A 187 -2.90 1.09 -10.00
CA SER A 187 -2.92 -0.02 -10.96
C SER A 187 -3.53 0.34 -12.31
N VAL A 188 -4.50 1.28 -12.38
CA VAL A 188 -5.17 1.62 -13.64
C VAL A 188 -4.60 2.88 -14.30
N VAL A 189 -3.98 3.78 -13.54
CA VAL A 189 -3.43 5.05 -14.08
C VAL A 189 -1.91 5.00 -14.16
N VAL A 190 -1.23 4.59 -13.09
CA VAL A 190 0.23 4.63 -13.02
C VAL A 190 0.86 3.42 -13.69
N LEU A 191 0.40 2.22 -13.36
CA LEU A 191 0.99 0.98 -13.87
C LEU A 191 0.96 0.88 -15.40
N PRO A 192 -0.11 1.25 -16.11
CA PRO A 192 -0.13 1.20 -17.56
C PRO A 192 1.00 2.00 -18.21
N SER A 193 1.26 3.20 -17.70
CA SER A 193 2.36 4.04 -18.19
C SER A 193 3.74 3.39 -17.96
N LEU A 194 3.89 2.75 -16.81
CA LEU A 194 5.12 2.02 -16.46
C LEU A 194 5.30 0.77 -17.32
N LEU A 195 4.22 0.06 -17.66
CA LEU A 195 4.26 -1.12 -18.52
C LEU A 195 4.70 -0.76 -19.96
N VAL A 196 4.17 0.32 -20.52
CA VAL A 196 4.60 0.80 -21.84
C VAL A 196 6.08 1.21 -21.82
N LEU A 197 6.50 1.92 -20.78
CA LEU A 197 7.91 2.31 -20.63
C LEU A 197 8.81 1.08 -20.48
N TRP A 198 8.37 0.10 -19.68
CA TRP A 198 9.06 -1.17 -19.49
C TRP A 198 9.21 -1.94 -20.81
N THR A 199 8.14 -2.03 -21.62
CA THR A 199 8.16 -2.74 -22.91
C THR A 199 9.21 -2.13 -23.85
N ARG A 200 9.29 -0.80 -23.91
CA ARG A 200 10.29 -0.09 -24.71
C ARG A 200 11.72 -0.31 -24.22
N TRP A 201 11.88 -0.39 -22.88
CA TRP A 201 13.20 -0.59 -22.27
C TRP A 201 13.68 -2.05 -22.36
N ALA A 202 12.76 -3.00 -22.27
CA ALA A 202 13.08 -4.43 -22.27
C ALA A 202 13.16 -5.03 -23.70
N ASP A 203 12.99 -4.22 -24.77
CA ASP A 203 12.83 -4.67 -26.16
C ASP A 203 11.75 -5.76 -26.32
N ALA A 204 10.74 -5.71 -25.46
CA ALA A 204 9.67 -6.69 -25.39
C ALA A 204 8.50 -6.35 -26.32
N ASP A 205 8.63 -5.35 -27.20
CA ASP A 205 7.57 -4.97 -28.15
C ASP A 205 7.68 -5.85 -29.41
N PRO A 206 6.73 -6.74 -29.67
CA PRO A 206 6.76 -7.61 -30.84
C PRO A 206 6.66 -6.84 -32.16
N ALA A 207 6.11 -5.62 -32.15
CA ALA A 207 6.07 -4.75 -33.33
C ALA A 207 7.46 -4.22 -33.73
N VAL A 208 8.41 -4.12 -32.79
CA VAL A 208 9.79 -3.67 -33.01
C VAL A 208 10.71 -4.84 -33.35
N SER A 209 10.45 -6.04 -32.80
CA SER A 209 11.29 -7.22 -32.98
C SER A 209 11.10 -7.91 -34.34
N SER A 210 10.06 -7.54 -35.10
CA SER A 210 9.73 -8.13 -36.41
C SER A 210 10.23 -7.31 -37.61
N GLY A 211 11.00 -6.25 -37.41
CA GLY A 211 11.66 -5.44 -38.44
C GLY A 211 13.14 -5.69 -38.49
#